data_70d75f4da680b074429ad6e2b0f4a7fb
#
_entry.id   70d75f4da680b074429ad6e2b0f4a7fb
#
_cell.length_a   1.000
_cell.length_b   1.000
_cell.length_c   1.000
_cell.angle_alpha   90.00
_cell.angle_beta   90.00
_cell.angle_gamma   90.00
#
_symmetry.space_group_name_H-M   'P 1'
#
loop_
_entity.id
_entity.type
_entity.pdbx_description
1 polymer ?
#
loop_
_entity_poly.entity_id
_entity_poly.type
_entity_poly.pdbx_seq_one_letter_code
_entity_poly.pdbx_strand_id
1 'polypeptide(L)'
;MIQTRGSGILLHITSLPSAYGIGDFGPSAYRFAEALARARQHYWQILPLNPTRVEHASSPYYSPSAFGMNTLLISPDLLVRDGFLRRADLEPVPGFPERRAAYEAATWYKDRLFSVAYKRFLHSGPERGYEEFCDRSRWWLDDHA
;
A
#
# COMPACT_ATOMS: atom_id res chain seq x y z
N MET A 1 11.70 18.75 12.73
CA MET A 1 12.78 18.33 13.66
C MET A 1 12.13 17.73 14.89
N ILE A 2 12.53 16.52 15.31
CA ILE A 2 11.98 15.88 16.52
C ILE A 2 12.52 16.65 17.73
N GLN A 3 11.65 17.31 18.46
CA GLN A 3 12.04 18.17 19.59
C GLN A 3 12.11 17.44 20.93
N THR A 4 11.55 16.24 21.02
CA THR A 4 11.53 15.43 22.26
C THR A 4 12.17 14.07 22.04
N ARG A 5 12.89 13.58 23.05
CA ARG A 5 13.40 12.19 23.02
C ARG A 5 12.23 11.21 23.06
N GLY A 6 12.25 10.23 22.18
CA GLY A 6 11.26 9.16 22.15
C GLY A 6 11.87 7.89 21.59
N SER A 7 11.24 6.75 21.89
CA SER A 7 11.57 5.46 21.31
C SER A 7 10.65 5.17 20.12
N GLY A 8 11.11 4.34 19.20
CA GLY A 8 10.34 3.94 18.04
C GLY A 8 10.86 2.64 17.44
N ILE A 9 10.11 2.11 16.50
CA ILE A 9 10.45 0.90 15.75
C ILE A 9 10.62 1.27 14.28
N LEU A 10 11.70 0.79 13.67
CA LEU A 10 11.86 0.80 12.22
C LEU A 10 11.33 -0.51 11.67
N LEU A 11 10.24 -0.44 10.92
CA LEU A 11 9.67 -1.57 10.19
C LEU A 11 8.95 -1.06 8.95
N HIS A 12 9.40 -1.47 7.76
CA HIS A 12 8.70 -1.08 6.54
C HIS A 12 7.35 -1.79 6.43
N ILE A 13 6.36 -1.12 5.82
CA ILE A 13 4.99 -1.61 5.66
C ILE A 13 4.96 -3.00 5.00
N THR A 14 5.80 -3.20 3.99
CA THR A 14 5.87 -4.47 3.24
C THR A 14 6.31 -5.66 4.07
N SER A 15 6.91 -5.44 5.25
CA SER A 15 7.33 -6.48 6.19
C SER A 15 6.23 -6.90 7.17
N LEU A 16 5.08 -6.25 7.13
CA LEU A 16 3.93 -6.66 7.95
C LEU A 16 3.32 -7.96 7.44
N PRO A 17 2.73 -8.79 8.31
CA PRO A 17 2.01 -9.99 7.90
C PRO A 17 0.83 -9.64 6.98
N SER A 18 0.68 -10.41 5.89
CA SER A 18 -0.42 -10.25 4.95
C SER A 18 -0.75 -11.58 4.29
N ALA A 19 -2.02 -11.81 3.99
CA ALA A 19 -2.47 -12.93 3.17
C ALA A 19 -2.10 -12.77 1.68
N TYR A 20 -1.63 -11.58 1.28
CA TYR A 20 -1.42 -11.21 -0.11
C TYR A 20 0.06 -11.12 -0.50
N GLY A 21 0.92 -11.84 0.22
CA GLY A 21 2.34 -12.00 -0.09
C GLY A 21 3.24 -10.83 0.27
N ILE A 22 2.68 -9.67 0.62
CA ILE A 22 3.39 -8.46 1.02
C ILE A 22 2.51 -7.64 1.96
N GLY A 23 3.11 -7.03 2.99
CA GLY A 23 2.39 -6.12 3.87
C GLY A 23 1.89 -4.87 3.14
N ASP A 24 0.77 -4.33 3.61
CA ASP A 24 0.12 -3.14 3.05
C ASP A 24 -0.52 -2.28 4.16
N PHE A 25 -1.13 -1.14 3.79
CA PHE A 25 -1.84 -0.25 4.71
C PHE A 25 -3.23 -0.77 5.14
N GLY A 26 -3.37 -2.09 5.21
CA GLY A 26 -4.58 -2.75 5.65
C GLY A 26 -4.63 -3.04 7.15
N PRO A 27 -5.47 -4.01 7.56
CA PRO A 27 -5.71 -4.33 8.96
C PRO A 27 -4.46 -4.64 9.78
N SER A 28 -3.41 -5.21 9.16
CA SER A 28 -2.15 -5.50 9.85
C SER A 28 -1.39 -4.24 10.23
N ALA A 29 -1.41 -3.20 9.39
CA ALA A 29 -0.78 -1.92 9.70
C ALA A 29 -1.48 -1.23 10.87
N TYR A 30 -2.82 -1.23 10.90
CA TYR A 30 -3.59 -0.69 12.02
C TYR A 30 -3.28 -1.42 13.32
N ARG A 31 -3.31 -2.76 13.32
CA ARG A 31 -2.95 -3.57 14.51
C ARG A 31 -1.53 -3.30 14.98
N PHE A 32 -0.58 -3.11 14.06
CA PHE A 32 0.80 -2.79 14.43
C PHE A 32 0.91 -1.40 15.06
N ALA A 33 0.25 -0.38 14.51
CA ALA A 33 0.20 0.96 15.09
C ALA A 33 -0.42 0.95 16.51
N GLU A 34 -1.51 0.20 16.71
CA GLU A 34 -2.11 0.01 18.04
C GLU A 34 -1.17 -0.70 19.01
N ALA A 35 -0.43 -1.71 18.54
CA ALA A 35 0.57 -2.41 19.37
C ALA A 35 1.71 -1.47 19.78
N LEU A 36 2.19 -0.61 18.88
CA LEU A 36 3.18 0.42 19.21
C LEU A 36 2.65 1.40 20.25
N ALA A 37 1.42 1.86 20.10
CA ALA A 37 0.79 2.77 21.07
C ALA A 37 0.67 2.11 22.47
N ARG A 38 0.23 0.84 22.56
CA ARG A 38 0.19 0.08 23.80
C ARG A 38 1.58 -0.13 24.42
N ALA A 39 2.60 -0.30 23.58
CA ALA A 39 4.00 -0.41 23.99
C ALA A 39 4.65 0.96 24.29
N ARG A 40 3.87 2.06 24.29
CA ARG A 40 4.33 3.43 24.50
C ARG A 40 5.48 3.85 23.58
N GLN A 41 5.49 3.32 22.34
CA GLN A 41 6.38 3.79 21.30
C GLN A 41 5.82 5.07 20.68
N HIS A 42 6.71 6.05 20.42
CA HIS A 42 6.31 7.36 19.91
C HIS A 42 6.45 7.43 18.37
N TYR A 43 7.28 6.58 17.80
CA TYR A 43 7.61 6.66 16.39
C TYR A 43 7.52 5.28 15.71
N TRP A 44 6.92 5.26 14.55
CA TRP A 44 7.05 4.18 13.58
C TRP A 44 7.83 4.71 12.38
N GLN A 45 9.09 4.29 12.24
CA GLN A 45 9.92 4.66 11.11
C GLN A 45 9.70 3.65 9.97
N ILE A 46 9.45 4.18 8.78
CA ILE A 46 9.26 3.39 7.56
C ILE A 46 10.28 3.83 6.51
N LEU A 47 10.45 2.99 5.48
CA LEU A 47 11.21 3.35 4.29
C LEU A 47 10.34 4.21 3.35
N PRO A 48 10.93 4.85 2.31
CA PRO A 48 10.14 5.61 1.33
C PRO A 48 8.99 4.81 0.75
N LEU A 49 7.85 5.47 0.52
CA LEU A 49 6.60 4.85 0.05
C LEU A 49 6.42 4.96 -1.47
N ASN A 50 7.48 5.32 -2.17
CA ASN A 50 7.49 5.52 -3.62
C ASN A 50 7.29 4.21 -4.39
N PRO A 51 6.85 4.29 -5.66
CA PRO A 51 6.75 3.13 -6.53
C PRO A 51 8.07 2.38 -6.63
N THR A 52 8.02 1.06 -6.66
CA THR A 52 9.20 0.20 -6.79
C THR A 52 9.10 -0.63 -8.08
N ARG A 53 10.25 -1.08 -8.57
CA ARG A 53 10.33 -1.95 -9.75
C ARG A 53 11.02 -3.26 -9.38
N VAL A 54 10.48 -4.37 -9.87
CA VAL A 54 11.01 -5.73 -9.63
C VAL A 54 12.44 -5.85 -10.14
N GLU A 55 12.76 -5.23 -11.29
CA GLU A 55 14.10 -5.22 -11.90
C GLU A 55 15.17 -4.60 -10.99
N HIS A 56 14.76 -3.77 -10.06
CA HIS A 56 15.63 -3.13 -9.06
C HIS A 56 15.44 -3.73 -7.66
N ALA A 57 15.15 -5.04 -7.60
CA ALA A 57 14.91 -5.77 -6.35
C ALA A 57 13.85 -5.12 -5.45
N SER A 58 12.88 -4.42 -6.06
CA SER A 58 11.82 -3.67 -5.37
C SER A 58 12.34 -2.68 -4.32
N SER A 59 13.53 -2.11 -4.54
CA SER A 59 14.13 -1.13 -3.63
C SER A 59 13.35 0.17 -3.59
N PRO A 60 12.92 0.66 -2.40
CA PRO A 60 12.21 1.93 -2.28
C PRO A 60 13.11 3.14 -2.51
N TYR A 61 14.44 2.93 -2.59
CA TYR A 61 15.42 3.99 -2.88
C TYR A 61 15.71 4.16 -4.38
N TYR A 62 15.20 3.24 -5.20
CA TYR A 62 15.32 3.30 -6.66
C TYR A 62 13.92 3.36 -7.28
N SER A 63 13.36 4.56 -7.28
CA SER A 63 11.96 4.79 -7.67
C SER A 63 11.86 5.58 -8.98
N PRO A 64 10.88 5.27 -9.85
CA PRO A 64 10.60 6.07 -11.03
C PRO A 64 9.93 7.41 -10.71
N SER A 65 9.41 7.61 -9.50
CA SER A 65 8.73 8.83 -9.10
C SER A 65 9.04 9.20 -7.65
N ALA A 66 9.24 10.50 -7.41
CA ALA A 66 9.38 11.07 -6.07
C ALA A 66 8.02 11.37 -5.42
N PHE A 67 6.95 11.48 -6.18
CA PHE A 67 5.61 11.89 -5.72
C PHE A 67 4.60 10.76 -5.72
N GLY A 68 4.70 9.82 -6.67
CA GLY A 68 3.83 8.68 -6.75
C GLY A 68 3.95 7.76 -5.54
N MET A 69 2.85 7.13 -5.15
CA MET A 69 2.83 6.14 -4.09
C MET A 69 2.90 4.73 -4.67
N ASN A 70 3.52 3.83 -3.91
CA ASN A 70 3.61 2.42 -4.29
C ASN A 70 2.24 1.75 -4.21
N THR A 71 1.71 1.32 -5.33
CA THR A 71 0.41 0.64 -5.42
C THR A 71 0.36 -0.67 -4.64
N LEU A 72 1.50 -1.34 -4.45
CA LEU A 72 1.58 -2.55 -3.62
C LEU A 72 1.17 -2.32 -2.15
N LEU A 73 1.20 -1.08 -1.68
CA LEU A 73 0.77 -0.71 -0.33
C LEU A 73 -0.75 -0.55 -0.20
N ILE A 74 -1.51 -0.59 -1.30
CA ILE A 74 -2.97 -0.62 -1.27
C ILE A 74 -3.44 -1.96 -0.72
N SER A 75 -4.37 -1.91 0.23
CA SER A 75 -4.93 -3.12 0.85
C SER A 75 -6.12 -3.67 0.07
N PRO A 76 -6.07 -4.93 -0.39
CA PRO A 76 -7.24 -5.58 -0.98
C PRO A 76 -8.44 -5.67 -0.02
N ASP A 77 -8.20 -5.87 1.28
CA ASP A 77 -9.27 -5.91 2.27
C ASP A 77 -10.00 -4.56 2.39
N LEU A 78 -9.27 -3.45 2.32
CA LEU A 78 -9.89 -2.13 2.34
C LEU A 78 -10.66 -1.85 1.05
N LEU A 79 -10.16 -2.28 -0.11
CA LEU A 79 -10.92 -2.19 -1.37
C LEU A 79 -12.22 -3.00 -1.33
N VAL A 80 -12.24 -4.14 -0.62
CA VAL A 80 -13.49 -4.90 -0.37
C VAL A 80 -14.42 -4.12 0.55
N ARG A 81 -13.91 -3.54 1.64
CA ARG A 81 -14.70 -2.73 2.57
C ARG A 81 -15.34 -1.53 1.86
N ASP A 82 -14.57 -0.89 0.99
CA ASP A 82 -14.99 0.33 0.28
C ASP A 82 -15.81 0.03 -1.01
N GLY A 83 -16.07 -1.26 -1.32
CA GLY A 83 -16.94 -1.69 -2.42
C GLY A 83 -16.27 -1.78 -3.80
N PHE A 84 -14.99 -1.45 -3.91
CA PHE A 84 -14.23 -1.57 -5.18
C PHE A 84 -13.86 -3.01 -5.52
N LEU A 85 -13.83 -3.90 -4.53
CA LEU A 85 -13.69 -5.34 -4.72
C LEU A 85 -14.81 -6.10 -4.00
N ARG A 86 -15.09 -7.31 -4.44
CA ARG A 86 -15.90 -8.30 -3.71
C ARG A 86 -14.97 -9.32 -3.09
N ARG A 87 -15.38 -9.96 -2.01
CA ARG A 87 -14.60 -11.03 -1.38
C ARG A 87 -14.23 -12.14 -2.39
N ALA A 88 -15.13 -12.48 -3.31
CA ALA A 88 -14.90 -13.46 -4.36
C ALA A 88 -13.82 -13.06 -5.38
N ASP A 89 -13.55 -11.77 -5.56
CA ASP A 89 -12.50 -11.31 -6.49
C ASP A 89 -11.10 -11.59 -5.95
N LEU A 90 -10.97 -11.76 -4.65
CA LEU A 90 -9.69 -12.10 -4.01
C LEU A 90 -9.23 -13.52 -4.38
N GLU A 91 -10.15 -14.38 -4.80
CA GLU A 91 -9.82 -15.75 -5.13
C GLU A 91 -9.42 -15.95 -6.61
N PRO A 92 -8.55 -16.92 -6.92
CA PRO A 92 -7.75 -17.68 -5.95
C PRO A 92 -6.61 -16.84 -5.38
N VAL A 93 -6.32 -16.99 -4.08
CA VAL A 93 -5.14 -16.40 -3.46
C VAL A 93 -3.95 -17.34 -3.71
N PRO A 94 -2.83 -16.87 -4.29
CA PRO A 94 -1.63 -17.69 -4.43
C PRO A 94 -1.07 -18.16 -3.09
N GLY A 95 -0.39 -19.31 -3.07
CA GLY A 95 0.35 -19.79 -1.91
C GLY A 95 1.59 -18.94 -1.66
N PHE A 96 1.47 -17.87 -0.90
CA PHE A 96 2.58 -16.99 -0.56
C PHE A 96 3.44 -17.55 0.59
N PRO A 97 4.75 -17.28 0.61
CA PRO A 97 5.60 -17.66 1.73
C PRO A 97 5.25 -16.88 2.99
N GLU A 98 5.13 -17.56 4.13
CA GLU A 98 4.71 -16.95 5.39
C GLU A 98 5.75 -16.02 6.03
N ARG A 99 7.04 -16.24 5.76
CA ARG A 99 8.15 -15.61 6.50
C ARG A 99 8.95 -14.59 5.69
N ARG A 100 8.51 -14.24 4.49
CA ARG A 100 9.17 -13.26 3.64
C ARG A 100 8.17 -12.59 2.70
N ALA A 101 8.42 -11.33 2.38
CA ALA A 101 7.67 -10.64 1.35
C ALA A 101 7.97 -11.26 -0.04
N ALA A 102 6.93 -11.51 -0.81
CA ALA A 102 6.98 -12.10 -2.14
C ALA A 102 6.65 -11.03 -3.20
N TYR A 103 7.53 -10.04 -3.36
CA TYR A 103 7.27 -8.84 -4.17
C TYR A 103 6.73 -9.15 -5.56
N GLU A 104 7.43 -9.98 -6.33
CA GLU A 104 7.04 -10.31 -7.71
C GLU A 104 5.67 -10.98 -7.77
N ALA A 105 5.45 -12.05 -6.99
CA ALA A 105 4.17 -12.76 -6.98
C ALA A 105 3.03 -11.88 -6.43
N ALA A 106 3.32 -11.03 -5.43
CA ALA A 106 2.35 -10.08 -4.90
C ALA A 106 2.00 -8.99 -5.93
N THR A 107 2.97 -8.52 -6.73
CA THR A 107 2.72 -7.58 -7.82
C THR A 107 1.71 -8.17 -8.80
N TRP A 108 2.00 -9.36 -9.36
CA TRP A 108 1.09 -10.03 -10.29
C TRP A 108 -0.33 -10.21 -9.73
N TYR A 109 -0.41 -10.65 -8.48
CA TYR A 109 -1.70 -10.85 -7.83
C TYR A 109 -2.46 -9.54 -7.62
N LYS A 110 -1.80 -8.51 -7.06
CA LYS A 110 -2.42 -7.22 -6.76
C LYS A 110 -2.80 -6.46 -8.03
N ASP A 111 -2.00 -6.50 -9.10
CA ASP A 111 -2.32 -5.86 -10.37
C ASP A 111 -3.62 -6.42 -10.99
N ARG A 112 -3.85 -7.73 -10.87
CA ARG A 112 -5.12 -8.35 -11.25
C ARG A 112 -6.29 -7.74 -10.47
N LEU A 113 -6.14 -7.60 -9.15
CA LEU A 113 -7.17 -7.03 -8.28
C LEU A 113 -7.41 -5.54 -8.59
N PHE A 114 -6.35 -4.78 -8.77
CA PHE A 114 -6.45 -3.35 -9.07
C PHE A 114 -7.10 -3.09 -10.42
N SER A 115 -6.87 -3.95 -11.41
CA SER A 115 -7.57 -3.89 -12.69
C SER A 115 -9.09 -4.07 -12.53
N VAL A 116 -9.53 -4.95 -11.64
CA VAL A 116 -10.96 -5.15 -11.33
C VAL A 116 -11.52 -3.96 -10.57
N ALA A 117 -10.80 -3.49 -9.55
CA ALA A 117 -11.20 -2.33 -8.74
C ALA A 117 -11.33 -1.07 -9.60
N TYR A 118 -10.37 -0.83 -10.49
CA TYR A 118 -10.38 0.32 -11.40
C TYR A 118 -11.58 0.29 -12.36
N LYS A 119 -11.89 -0.86 -12.95
CA LYS A 119 -13.08 -1.00 -13.79
C LYS A 119 -14.36 -0.66 -13.03
N ARG A 120 -14.50 -1.07 -11.77
CA ARG A 120 -15.66 -0.71 -10.94
C ARG A 120 -15.68 0.78 -10.63
N PHE A 121 -14.55 1.36 -10.28
CA PHE A 121 -14.43 2.79 -10.06
C PHE A 121 -14.92 3.59 -11.28
N LEU A 122 -14.50 3.21 -12.48
CA LEU A 122 -14.96 3.85 -13.72
C LEU A 122 -16.48 3.76 -13.92
N HIS A 123 -17.11 2.64 -13.50
CA HIS A 123 -18.56 2.46 -13.63
C HIS A 123 -19.36 3.23 -12.57
N SER A 124 -18.84 3.38 -11.36
CA SER A 124 -19.50 4.17 -10.30
C SER A 124 -19.35 5.67 -10.50
N GLY A 125 -18.45 6.09 -11.38
CA GLY A 125 -18.06 7.48 -11.56
C GLY A 125 -17.08 7.98 -10.51
N PRO A 126 -16.35 9.06 -10.80
CA PRO A 126 -15.42 9.66 -9.84
C PRO A 126 -16.18 10.23 -8.64
N GLU A 127 -15.74 9.89 -7.46
CA GLU A 127 -16.21 10.52 -6.23
C GLU A 127 -15.60 11.92 -6.09
N ARG A 128 -16.30 12.82 -5.38
CA ARG A 128 -15.82 14.19 -5.10
C ARG A 128 -14.38 14.22 -4.55
N GLY A 129 -14.03 13.27 -3.69
CA GLY A 129 -12.68 13.17 -3.14
C GLY A 129 -11.60 12.87 -4.19
N TYR A 130 -11.94 12.16 -5.26
CA TYR A 130 -11.02 11.89 -6.38
C TYR A 130 -10.78 13.17 -7.21
N GLU A 131 -11.81 13.93 -7.51
CA GLU A 131 -11.69 15.19 -8.24
C GLU A 131 -10.87 16.22 -7.46
N GLU A 132 -11.14 16.35 -6.16
CA GLU A 132 -10.35 17.20 -5.25
C GLU A 132 -8.89 16.78 -5.18
N PHE A 133 -8.62 15.46 -5.19
CA PHE A 133 -7.25 14.93 -5.25
C PHE A 133 -6.56 15.30 -6.56
N CYS A 134 -7.21 15.09 -7.70
CA CYS A 134 -6.66 15.42 -9.01
C CYS A 134 -6.32 16.91 -9.12
N ASP A 135 -7.22 17.80 -8.71
CA ASP A 135 -7.00 19.23 -8.75
C ASP A 135 -5.83 19.68 -7.88
N ARG A 136 -5.75 19.18 -6.66
CA ARG A 136 -4.66 19.48 -5.73
C ARG A 136 -3.32 18.92 -6.19
N SER A 137 -3.35 17.80 -6.90
CA SER A 137 -2.15 17.03 -7.30
C SER A 137 -1.72 17.31 -8.74
N ARG A 138 -2.43 18.12 -9.51
CA ARG A 138 -2.21 18.40 -10.94
C ARG A 138 -0.75 18.76 -11.25
N TRP A 139 -0.10 19.51 -10.39
CA TRP A 139 1.27 19.99 -10.57
C TRP A 139 2.33 18.87 -10.71
N TRP A 140 2.02 17.64 -10.34
CA TRP A 140 2.90 16.48 -10.50
C TRP A 140 2.21 15.28 -11.15
N LEU A 141 0.87 15.21 -11.09
CA LEU A 141 0.10 14.04 -11.51
C LEU A 141 0.14 13.88 -13.03
N ASP A 142 0.01 14.97 -13.78
CA ASP A 142 0.00 14.98 -15.24
C ASP A 142 1.34 14.50 -15.83
N ASP A 143 2.45 14.78 -15.13
CA ASP A 143 3.79 14.32 -15.52
C ASP A 143 4.09 12.85 -15.11
N HIS A 144 3.29 12.31 -14.20
CA HIS A 144 3.50 10.97 -13.63
C HIS A 144 2.60 9.91 -14.27
N ALA A 145 1.45 10.28 -14.80
CA ALA A 145 0.41 9.39 -15.31
C ALA A 145 0.76 8.67 -16.63
#